data_554aba77f6355153e4f52260d8ab13e6
#
_entry.id   554aba77f6355153e4f52260d8ab13e6
#
_cell.length_a   1.000
_cell.length_b   1.000
_cell.length_c   1.000
_cell.angle_alpha   90.00
_cell.angle_beta   90.00
_cell.angle_gamma   90.00
#
_symmetry.space_group_name_H-M   'P 1'
#
loop_
_entity.id
_entity.type
_entity.pdbx_description
1 polymer ?
#
loop_
_entity_poly.entity_id
_entity_poly.type
_entity_poly.pdbx_seq_one_letter_code
_entity_poly.pdbx_strand_id
1 'polypeptide(L)'
;NKAKGYDIFGKAVIKILNKYKNWKAMVIGDERRENLIFKHKNLKILGFLNHNKVLSIFKKSSIAVACARWDEPLGRSSLEASSKGCAVIISNRGGLPETVTDGIILKNLNEKDLYDKIKLLIDKEKVRINYQKKSFQNFYLTHKKSCKEIDDYRKEILFSKSFYNKKDFFEKKLRILHITNFNERHNGRLFFNTGRRINNGFIRLGHSVL
;
A
#
# COMPACT_ATOMS: atom_id res chain seq x y z
N ASN A 1 -14.44 -4.20 -2.64
CA ASN A 1 -15.12 -4.53 -1.39
C ASN A 1 -15.16 -3.30 -0.47
N LYS A 2 -16.03 -3.30 0.55
CA LYS A 2 -16.20 -2.20 1.51
C LYS A 2 -14.96 -1.97 2.37
N ALA A 3 -14.24 -3.03 2.73
CA ALA A 3 -13.01 -2.89 3.52
C ALA A 3 -11.98 -1.99 2.83
N LYS A 4 -11.91 -2.05 1.49
CA LYS A 4 -11.05 -1.18 0.67
C LYS A 4 -11.70 0.16 0.29
N GLY A 5 -12.90 0.46 0.81
CA GLY A 5 -13.61 1.71 0.54
C GLY A 5 -14.22 1.82 -0.86
N TYR A 6 -14.42 0.70 -1.55
CA TYR A 6 -14.96 0.70 -2.91
C TYR A 6 -16.38 1.30 -2.98
N ASP A 7 -17.17 1.13 -1.93
CA ASP A 7 -18.49 1.75 -1.79
C ASP A 7 -18.43 3.28 -1.74
N ILE A 8 -17.46 3.85 -1.00
CA ILE A 8 -17.22 5.29 -0.93
C ILE A 8 -16.73 5.81 -2.27
N PHE A 9 -15.71 5.14 -2.84
CA PHE A 9 -15.15 5.50 -4.13
C PHE A 9 -16.21 5.45 -5.23
N GLY A 10 -16.95 4.35 -5.33
CA GLY A 10 -17.95 4.16 -6.38
C GLY A 10 -19.03 5.26 -6.37
N LYS A 11 -19.58 5.57 -5.20
CA LYS A 11 -20.58 6.65 -5.07
C LYS A 11 -20.00 8.02 -5.45
N ALA A 12 -18.81 8.37 -4.95
CA ALA A 12 -18.16 9.64 -5.24
C ALA A 12 -17.81 9.76 -6.74
N VAL A 13 -17.22 8.71 -7.32
CA VAL A 13 -16.73 8.73 -8.70
C VAL A 13 -17.86 8.80 -9.71
N ILE A 14 -19.01 8.16 -9.47
CA ILE A 14 -20.18 8.27 -10.35
C ILE A 14 -20.65 9.75 -10.42
N LYS A 15 -20.74 10.44 -9.29
CA LYS A 15 -21.09 11.87 -9.26
C LYS A 15 -20.06 12.73 -10.00
N ILE A 16 -18.76 12.43 -9.83
CA ILE A 16 -17.69 13.12 -10.56
C ILE A 16 -17.82 12.91 -12.07
N LEU A 17 -17.97 11.67 -12.52
CA LEU A 17 -18.06 11.36 -13.96
C LEU A 17 -19.35 11.89 -14.61
N ASN A 18 -20.43 12.00 -13.84
CA ASN A 18 -21.65 12.67 -14.31
C ASN A 18 -21.43 14.17 -14.53
N LYS A 19 -20.62 14.82 -13.72
CA LYS A 19 -20.33 16.26 -13.82
C LYS A 19 -19.20 16.53 -14.83
N TYR A 20 -18.13 15.77 -14.81
CA TYR A 20 -16.91 15.99 -15.60
C TYR A 20 -16.77 14.95 -16.71
N LYS A 21 -17.44 15.18 -17.84
CA LYS A 21 -17.58 14.21 -18.95
C LYS A 21 -16.28 13.82 -19.62
N ASN A 22 -15.25 14.66 -19.54
CA ASN A 22 -13.93 14.42 -20.13
C ASN A 22 -13.02 13.57 -19.22
N TRP A 23 -13.43 13.31 -17.97
CA TRP A 23 -12.67 12.47 -17.06
C TRP A 23 -13.06 11.01 -17.18
N LYS A 24 -12.08 10.15 -16.94
CA LYS A 24 -12.24 8.68 -16.90
C LYS A 24 -11.74 8.17 -15.57
N ALA A 25 -12.36 7.13 -15.07
CA ALA A 25 -11.94 6.46 -13.85
C ALA A 25 -11.66 4.99 -14.13
N MET A 26 -10.71 4.43 -13.39
CA MET A 26 -10.34 3.02 -13.44
C MET A 26 -10.33 2.43 -12.05
N VAL A 27 -10.81 1.21 -11.92
CA VAL A 27 -10.73 0.41 -10.70
C VAL A 27 -9.86 -0.80 -11.00
N ILE A 28 -8.85 -1.00 -10.16
CA ILE A 28 -7.91 -2.13 -10.28
C ILE A 28 -8.05 -2.99 -9.03
N GLY A 29 -8.06 -4.29 -9.21
CA GLY A 29 -8.22 -5.29 -8.16
C GLY A 29 -9.44 -6.17 -8.40
N ASP A 30 -9.38 -7.37 -7.90
CA ASP A 30 -10.45 -8.37 -8.07
C ASP A 30 -10.69 -9.12 -6.75
N GLU A 31 -11.14 -8.38 -5.76
CA GLU A 31 -11.55 -8.99 -4.50
C GLU A 31 -13.08 -8.89 -4.34
N ARG A 32 -13.77 -9.88 -4.86
CA ARG A 32 -15.24 -9.96 -4.84
C ARG A 32 -15.76 -10.54 -3.52
N ARG A 33 -15.72 -9.75 -2.45
CA ARG A 33 -16.36 -10.15 -1.17
C ARG A 33 -17.81 -9.70 -1.09
N GLU A 34 -18.23 -8.76 -1.94
CA GLU A 34 -19.57 -8.15 -1.89
C GLU A 34 -20.01 -7.72 -3.29
N ASN A 35 -21.30 -7.79 -3.56
CA ASN A 35 -21.89 -7.34 -4.82
C ASN A 35 -22.05 -5.82 -4.87
N LEU A 36 -20.93 -5.08 -4.94
CA LEU A 36 -20.93 -3.65 -5.16
C LEU A 36 -20.74 -3.39 -6.65
N ILE A 37 -21.79 -2.93 -7.32
CA ILE A 37 -21.77 -2.67 -8.76
C ILE A 37 -21.96 -1.17 -9.00
N PHE A 38 -20.95 -0.53 -9.60
CA PHE A 38 -21.04 0.84 -10.07
C PHE A 38 -20.81 0.84 -11.58
N LYS A 39 -21.76 1.43 -12.34
CA LYS A 39 -21.74 1.48 -13.80
C LYS A 39 -21.74 2.92 -14.29
N HIS A 40 -20.82 3.27 -15.16
CA HIS A 40 -20.79 4.52 -15.88
C HIS A 40 -19.95 4.35 -17.16
N LYS A 41 -20.30 5.04 -18.26
CA LYS A 41 -19.58 4.91 -19.56
C LYS A 41 -18.07 5.22 -19.45
N ASN A 42 -17.70 6.12 -18.56
CA ASN A 42 -16.31 6.53 -18.31
C ASN A 42 -15.65 5.84 -17.10
N LEU A 43 -16.30 4.85 -16.49
CA LEU A 43 -15.73 4.02 -15.43
C LEU A 43 -15.36 2.65 -15.99
N LYS A 44 -14.10 2.26 -15.85
CA LYS A 44 -13.61 0.94 -16.25
C LYS A 44 -13.19 0.13 -15.02
N ILE A 45 -13.71 -1.07 -14.90
CA ILE A 45 -13.30 -2.04 -13.88
C ILE A 45 -12.37 -3.03 -14.58
N LEU A 46 -11.09 -3.04 -14.18
CA LEU A 46 -10.03 -3.76 -14.87
C LEU A 46 -9.70 -5.11 -14.24
N GLY A 47 -10.29 -5.42 -13.07
CA GLY A 47 -9.98 -6.65 -12.35
C GLY A 47 -8.52 -6.71 -11.88
N PHE A 48 -8.01 -7.94 -11.72
CA PHE A 48 -6.62 -8.16 -11.34
C PHE A 48 -5.68 -7.88 -12.51
N LEU A 49 -4.64 -7.11 -12.26
CA LEU A 49 -3.58 -6.80 -13.23
C LEU A 49 -2.22 -7.15 -12.64
N ASN A 50 -1.26 -7.50 -13.51
CA ASN A 50 0.12 -7.65 -13.08
C ASN A 50 0.72 -6.30 -12.66
N HIS A 51 1.73 -6.33 -11.81
CA HIS A 51 2.33 -5.16 -11.18
C HIS A 51 2.82 -4.11 -12.20
N ASN A 52 3.48 -4.53 -13.26
CA ASN A 52 3.99 -3.61 -14.29
C ASN A 52 2.86 -2.84 -14.99
N LYS A 53 1.73 -3.51 -15.25
CA LYS A 53 0.53 -2.88 -15.80
C LYS A 53 -0.07 -1.85 -14.84
N VAL A 54 -0.14 -2.18 -13.54
CA VAL A 54 -0.61 -1.24 -12.50
C VAL A 54 0.26 0.01 -12.47
N LEU A 55 1.59 -0.13 -12.43
CA LEU A 55 2.52 1.00 -12.46
C LEU A 55 2.40 1.85 -13.73
N SER A 56 2.17 1.21 -14.88
CA SER A 56 1.93 1.92 -16.15
C SER A 56 0.63 2.73 -16.13
N ILE A 57 -0.40 2.24 -15.46
CA ILE A 57 -1.67 2.98 -15.28
C ILE A 57 -1.43 4.17 -14.35
N PHE A 58 -0.77 4.00 -13.21
CA PHE A 58 -0.44 5.12 -12.32
C PHE A 58 0.35 6.21 -13.04
N LYS A 59 1.35 5.84 -13.85
CA LYS A 59 2.14 6.80 -14.64
C LYS A 59 1.28 7.68 -15.57
N LYS A 60 0.11 7.18 -16.00
CA LYS A 60 -0.83 7.87 -16.89
C LYS A 60 -2.01 8.51 -16.13
N SER A 61 -2.06 8.35 -14.82
CA SER A 61 -3.17 8.82 -13.99
C SER A 61 -2.81 10.12 -13.27
N SER A 62 -3.71 11.08 -13.31
CA SER A 62 -3.52 12.36 -12.61
C SER A 62 -3.85 12.27 -11.12
N ILE A 63 -4.83 11.45 -10.76
CA ILE A 63 -5.32 11.30 -9.38
C ILE A 63 -5.38 9.81 -9.06
N ALA A 64 -4.94 9.44 -7.86
CA ALA A 64 -5.12 8.10 -7.31
C ALA A 64 -5.83 8.16 -5.96
N VAL A 65 -6.66 7.16 -5.67
CA VAL A 65 -7.45 7.09 -4.44
C VAL A 65 -7.24 5.76 -3.74
N ALA A 66 -6.91 5.82 -2.45
CA ALA A 66 -6.83 4.66 -1.55
C ALA A 66 -7.61 4.97 -0.26
N CYS A 67 -8.92 4.76 -0.28
CA CYS A 67 -9.83 5.13 0.80
C CYS A 67 -10.29 3.92 1.63
N ALA A 68 -9.34 3.09 2.08
CA ALA A 68 -9.64 1.91 2.89
C ALA A 68 -10.36 2.28 4.21
N ARG A 69 -11.31 1.42 4.61
CA ARG A 69 -12.01 1.49 5.91
C ARG A 69 -11.24 0.76 7.01
N TRP A 70 -10.54 -0.29 6.64
CA TRP A 70 -9.73 -1.07 7.56
C TRP A 70 -8.34 -0.46 7.73
N ASP A 71 -7.66 -0.80 8.79
CA ASP A 71 -6.31 -0.33 9.02
C ASP A 71 -5.33 -1.10 8.12
N GLU A 72 -4.90 -0.44 7.05
CA GLU A 72 -3.92 -1.00 6.10
C GLU A 72 -2.56 -1.15 6.78
N PRO A 73 -1.90 -2.31 6.71
CA PRO A 73 -0.56 -2.45 7.28
C PRO A 73 0.46 -1.48 6.67
N LEU A 74 0.40 -1.24 5.35
CA LEU A 74 1.29 -0.30 4.66
C LEU A 74 0.56 0.50 3.57
N GLY A 75 -0.30 -0.15 2.75
CA GLY A 75 -0.96 0.54 1.63
C GLY A 75 -0.08 0.71 0.38
N ARG A 76 0.42 -0.39 -0.17
CA ARG A 76 1.32 -0.37 -1.34
C ARG A 76 0.80 0.41 -2.54
N SER A 77 -0.51 0.40 -2.79
CA SER A 77 -1.11 1.09 -3.93
C SER A 77 -0.95 2.61 -3.87
N SER A 78 -1.08 3.22 -2.68
CA SER A 78 -0.83 4.66 -2.49
C SER A 78 0.65 5.01 -2.63
N LEU A 79 1.54 4.17 -2.09
CA LEU A 79 2.98 4.29 -2.26
C LEU A 79 3.39 4.27 -3.74
N GLU A 80 2.90 3.27 -4.48
CA GLU A 80 3.18 3.10 -5.91
C GLU A 80 2.63 4.28 -6.73
N ALA A 81 1.42 4.76 -6.43
CA ALA A 81 0.83 5.91 -7.08
C ALA A 81 1.65 7.20 -6.83
N SER A 82 2.08 7.44 -5.59
CA SER A 82 2.96 8.56 -5.23
C SER A 82 4.27 8.50 -6.03
N SER A 83 4.92 7.33 -6.10
CA SER A 83 6.16 7.13 -6.86
C SER A 83 6.02 7.39 -8.36
N LYS A 84 4.80 7.40 -8.89
CA LYS A 84 4.51 7.70 -10.30
C LYS A 84 3.95 9.11 -10.54
N GLY A 85 3.93 9.95 -9.50
CA GLY A 85 3.51 11.32 -9.60
C GLY A 85 1.99 11.52 -9.71
N CYS A 86 1.19 10.63 -9.15
CA CYS A 86 -0.23 10.89 -8.97
C CYS A 86 -0.46 11.91 -7.83
N ALA A 87 -1.49 12.74 -7.95
CA ALA A 87 -2.06 13.41 -6.80
C ALA A 87 -2.86 12.37 -6.00
N VAL A 88 -2.35 11.97 -4.84
CA VAL A 88 -2.90 10.84 -4.09
C VAL A 88 -3.85 11.31 -3.00
N ILE A 89 -5.04 10.69 -2.92
CA ILE A 89 -6.02 10.88 -1.85
C ILE A 89 -6.11 9.58 -1.07
N ILE A 90 -5.94 9.65 0.25
CA ILE A 90 -5.96 8.49 1.14
C ILE A 90 -6.91 8.70 2.32
N SER A 91 -7.36 7.60 2.92
CA SER A 91 -7.96 7.63 4.25
C SER A 91 -6.87 7.66 5.33
N ASN A 92 -7.21 8.18 6.50
CA ASN A 92 -6.35 8.13 7.69
C ASN A 92 -6.55 6.79 8.42
N ARG A 93 -6.02 5.68 7.83
CA ARG A 93 -6.19 4.33 8.34
C ARG A 93 -4.90 3.52 8.26
N GLY A 94 -4.49 3.00 9.44
CA GLY A 94 -3.26 2.20 9.55
C GLY A 94 -2.04 2.93 8.99
N GLY A 95 -1.23 2.23 8.22
CA GLY A 95 -0.02 2.76 7.59
C GLY A 95 -0.23 3.58 6.31
N LEU A 96 -1.47 3.85 5.88
CA LEU A 96 -1.71 4.67 4.67
C LEU A 96 -1.05 6.05 4.72
N PRO A 97 -1.14 6.82 5.83
CA PRO A 97 -0.48 8.13 5.92
C PRO A 97 1.04 8.08 5.73
N GLU A 98 1.68 6.96 6.07
CA GLU A 98 3.13 6.76 5.93
C GLU A 98 3.56 6.51 4.48
N THR A 99 2.61 6.22 3.58
CA THR A 99 2.90 5.88 2.18
C THR A 99 2.92 7.06 1.24
N VAL A 100 2.57 8.24 1.70
CA VAL A 100 2.54 9.47 0.90
C VAL A 100 3.40 10.54 1.54
N THR A 101 4.26 11.18 0.74
CA THR A 101 5.05 12.34 1.17
C THR A 101 4.24 13.63 1.03
N ASP A 102 3.47 13.71 -0.05
CA ASP A 102 2.63 14.84 -0.41
C ASP A 102 1.30 14.29 -0.95
N GLY A 103 0.35 14.04 -0.06
CA GLY A 103 -0.97 13.52 -0.40
C GLY A 103 -2.08 14.24 0.34
N ILE A 104 -3.31 14.01 -0.07
CA ILE A 104 -4.50 14.50 0.62
C ILE A 104 -5.03 13.40 1.53
N ILE A 105 -5.05 13.65 2.83
CA ILE A 105 -5.67 12.77 3.81
C ILE A 105 -7.12 13.20 4.01
N LEU A 106 -8.06 12.28 3.84
CA LEU A 106 -9.48 12.54 4.08
C LEU A 106 -9.71 12.82 5.57
N LYS A 107 -10.43 13.90 5.85
CA LYS A 107 -10.85 14.24 7.21
C LYS A 107 -11.95 13.28 7.68
N ASN A 108 -12.90 13.02 6.81
CA ASN A 108 -14.01 12.10 7.05
C ASN A 108 -13.99 11.00 5.98
N LEU A 109 -14.07 9.75 6.42
CA LEU A 109 -14.11 8.62 5.49
C LEU A 109 -15.53 8.40 4.97
N ASN A 110 -15.99 9.32 4.12
CA ASN A 110 -17.31 9.28 3.50
C ASN A 110 -17.26 9.75 2.03
N GLU A 111 -18.37 9.52 1.34
CA GLU A 111 -18.53 9.86 -0.06
C GLU A 111 -18.36 11.36 -0.34
N LYS A 112 -18.91 12.22 0.55
CA LYS A 112 -18.90 13.67 0.37
C LYS A 112 -17.49 14.24 0.41
N ASP A 113 -16.71 13.87 1.45
CA ASP A 113 -15.34 14.39 1.58
C ASP A 113 -14.46 13.88 0.42
N LEU A 114 -14.59 12.62 0.02
CA LEU A 114 -13.88 12.10 -1.16
C LEU A 114 -14.30 12.83 -2.44
N TYR A 115 -15.58 13.04 -2.66
CA TYR A 115 -16.07 13.80 -3.80
C TYR A 115 -15.47 15.21 -3.84
N ASP A 116 -15.50 15.93 -2.71
CA ASP A 116 -15.01 17.31 -2.60
C ASP A 116 -13.50 17.39 -2.88
N LYS A 117 -12.69 16.39 -2.41
CA LYS A 117 -11.25 16.34 -2.69
C LYS A 117 -10.95 16.03 -4.16
N ILE A 118 -11.67 15.09 -4.77
CA ILE A 118 -11.51 14.80 -6.20
C ILE A 118 -11.92 16.05 -7.01
N LYS A 119 -13.06 16.65 -6.68
CA LYS A 119 -13.54 17.88 -7.31
C LYS A 119 -12.52 19.01 -7.23
N LEU A 120 -11.94 19.24 -6.05
CA LEU A 120 -10.88 20.24 -5.86
C LEU A 120 -9.71 20.03 -6.82
N LEU A 121 -9.23 18.79 -6.96
CA LEU A 121 -8.11 18.45 -7.84
C LEU A 121 -8.48 18.56 -9.33
N ILE A 122 -9.75 18.40 -9.69
CA ILE A 122 -10.23 18.58 -11.06
C ILE A 122 -10.37 20.07 -11.38
N ASP A 123 -11.08 20.82 -10.55
CA ASP A 123 -11.38 22.23 -10.79
C ASP A 123 -10.14 23.13 -10.69
N LYS A 124 -9.21 22.79 -9.78
CA LYS A 124 -8.00 23.58 -9.55
C LYS A 124 -6.78 22.85 -10.13
N GLU A 125 -6.60 22.96 -11.43
CA GLU A 125 -5.51 22.28 -12.14
C GLU A 125 -4.13 22.56 -11.55
N LYS A 126 -3.83 23.82 -11.22
CA LYS A 126 -2.56 24.22 -10.60
C LYS A 126 -2.32 23.49 -9.27
N VAL A 127 -3.38 23.31 -8.47
CA VAL A 127 -3.29 22.55 -7.21
C VAL A 127 -3.00 21.07 -7.49
N ARG A 128 -3.71 20.46 -8.44
CA ARG A 128 -3.45 19.08 -8.85
C ARG A 128 -2.01 18.88 -9.30
N ILE A 129 -1.53 19.74 -10.22
CA ILE A 129 -0.16 19.66 -10.75
C ILE A 129 0.87 19.85 -9.63
N ASN A 130 0.61 20.72 -8.66
CA ASN A 130 1.49 20.89 -7.51
C ASN A 130 1.59 19.61 -6.67
N TYR A 131 0.45 18.95 -6.35
CA TYR A 131 0.47 17.66 -5.68
C TYR A 131 1.21 16.59 -6.48
N GLN A 132 0.98 16.51 -7.79
CA GLN A 132 1.66 15.55 -8.67
C GLN A 132 3.18 15.75 -8.68
N LYS A 133 3.64 16.99 -8.82
CA LYS A 133 5.06 17.35 -8.81
C LYS A 133 5.69 17.01 -7.46
N LYS A 134 5.09 17.43 -6.37
CA LYS A 134 5.60 17.19 -5.01
C LYS A 134 5.64 15.70 -4.69
N SER A 135 4.57 14.95 -4.99
CA SER A 135 4.54 13.49 -4.81
C SER A 135 5.71 12.79 -5.51
N PHE A 136 6.06 13.23 -6.72
CA PHE A 136 7.16 12.66 -7.48
C PHE A 136 8.54 13.14 -6.99
N GLN A 137 8.71 14.45 -6.81
CA GLN A 137 10.01 15.04 -6.46
C GLN A 137 10.45 14.72 -5.03
N ASN A 138 9.49 14.72 -4.10
CA ASN A 138 9.77 14.46 -2.68
C ASN A 138 9.71 12.96 -2.33
N PHE A 139 9.45 12.08 -3.30
CA PHE A 139 9.33 10.67 -3.04
C PHE A 139 10.67 10.06 -2.60
N TYR A 140 10.72 9.60 -1.37
CA TYR A 140 11.92 9.00 -0.78
C TYR A 140 11.71 7.56 -0.26
N LEU A 141 10.46 7.08 -0.27
CA LEU A 141 10.07 5.77 0.28
C LEU A 141 10.48 4.62 -0.67
N THR A 142 11.79 4.46 -0.84
CA THR A 142 12.38 3.47 -1.73
C THR A 142 12.90 2.26 -0.96
N HIS A 143 13.02 1.11 -1.62
CA HIS A 143 13.68 -0.07 -1.05
C HIS A 143 15.10 0.23 -0.55
N LYS A 144 15.85 1.06 -1.29
CA LYS A 144 17.22 1.45 -0.89
C LYS A 144 17.22 2.16 0.47
N LYS A 145 16.25 3.05 0.71
CA LYS A 145 16.12 3.74 2.01
C LYS A 145 15.75 2.75 3.10
N SER A 146 14.72 1.92 2.89
CA SER A 146 14.29 0.94 3.90
C SER A 146 15.40 -0.06 4.24
N CYS A 147 16.18 -0.52 3.25
CA CYS A 147 17.33 -1.38 3.51
C CYS A 147 18.39 -0.66 4.34
N LYS A 148 18.68 0.62 4.03
CA LYS A 148 19.63 1.41 4.81
C LYS A 148 19.18 1.59 6.24
N GLU A 149 17.91 1.95 6.47
CA GLU A 149 17.35 2.11 7.81
C GLU A 149 17.45 0.81 8.63
N ILE A 150 17.12 -0.33 8.01
CA ILE A 150 17.26 -1.65 8.65
C ILE A 150 18.72 -1.93 9.02
N ASP A 151 19.66 -1.63 8.12
CA ASP A 151 21.09 -1.86 8.37
C ASP A 151 21.62 -0.91 9.46
N ASP A 152 21.12 0.32 9.52
CA ASP A 152 21.48 1.27 10.57
C ASP A 152 20.95 0.80 11.94
N TYR A 153 19.70 0.35 12.05
CA TYR A 153 19.18 -0.29 13.28
C TYR A 153 19.95 -1.54 13.67
N ARG A 154 20.34 -2.38 12.71
CA ARG A 154 21.17 -3.54 12.99
C ARG A 154 22.52 -3.15 13.59
N LYS A 155 23.15 -2.11 13.06
CA LYS A 155 24.41 -1.58 13.62
C LYS A 155 24.21 -1.06 15.04
N GLU A 156 23.19 -0.27 15.29
CA GLU A 156 22.86 0.22 16.64
C GLU A 156 22.72 -0.94 17.64
N ILE A 157 21.96 -1.99 17.29
CA ILE A 157 21.79 -3.17 18.12
C ILE A 157 23.13 -3.89 18.36
N LEU A 158 23.95 -4.03 17.33
CA LEU A 158 25.24 -4.70 17.43
C LEU A 158 26.28 -3.90 18.23
N PHE A 159 26.19 -2.58 18.21
CA PHE A 159 27.10 -1.68 18.94
C PHE A 159 26.58 -1.28 20.32
N SER A 160 25.28 -1.46 20.61
CA SER A 160 24.76 -1.25 21.97
C SER A 160 25.37 -2.31 22.89
N LYS A 161 26.29 -1.88 23.75
CA LYS A 161 27.11 -2.72 24.63
C LYS A 161 26.33 -3.52 25.69
N SER A 162 25.02 -3.30 25.84
CA SER A 162 24.33 -3.77 27.02
C SER A 162 23.64 -5.12 26.90
N PHE A 163 23.56 -5.73 25.73
CA PHE A 163 22.68 -6.88 25.58
C PHE A 163 23.32 -8.21 25.16
N TYR A 164 24.49 -8.26 24.52
CA TYR A 164 25.04 -9.54 24.07
C TYR A 164 26.57 -9.59 24.09
N ASN A 165 27.12 -10.54 24.86
CA ASN A 165 28.46 -11.01 24.60
C ASN A 165 28.46 -11.70 23.22
N LYS A 166 29.09 -11.05 22.22
CA LYS A 166 29.02 -11.45 20.80
C LYS A 166 29.36 -12.94 20.56
N LYS A 167 30.25 -13.53 21.36
CA LYS A 167 30.68 -14.92 21.25
C LYS A 167 29.55 -15.90 21.56
N ASP A 168 28.78 -15.66 22.61
CA ASP A 168 27.76 -16.59 23.07
C ASP A 168 26.52 -16.68 22.17
N PHE A 169 26.21 -15.60 21.44
CA PHE A 169 25.02 -15.55 20.61
C PHE A 169 25.17 -16.34 19.29
N PHE A 170 26.36 -16.32 18.68
CA PHE A 170 26.58 -16.99 17.40
C PHE A 170 26.98 -18.48 17.58
N GLU A 171 27.43 -18.87 18.75
CA GLU A 171 27.85 -20.27 19.01
C GLU A 171 26.73 -21.14 19.60
N LYS A 172 25.70 -20.53 20.19
CA LYS A 172 24.62 -21.27 20.84
C LYS A 172 23.57 -21.74 19.85
N LYS A 173 23.54 -23.05 19.61
CA LYS A 173 22.44 -23.67 18.86
C LYS A 173 21.16 -23.65 19.69
N LEU A 174 20.11 -23.07 19.11
CA LEU A 174 18.81 -22.97 19.74
C LEU A 174 17.88 -24.09 19.25
N ARG A 175 16.94 -24.49 20.10
CA ARG A 175 15.77 -25.26 19.71
C ARG A 175 14.61 -24.25 19.52
N ILE A 176 14.10 -24.17 18.32
CA ILE A 176 13.11 -23.14 17.93
C ILE A 176 11.81 -23.84 17.55
N LEU A 177 10.72 -23.49 18.22
CA LEU A 177 9.37 -23.80 17.76
C LEU A 177 8.88 -22.66 16.85
N HIS A 178 8.78 -22.94 15.55
CA HIS A 178 8.31 -21.96 14.57
C HIS A 178 6.85 -22.20 14.22
N ILE A 179 5.96 -21.42 14.82
CA ILE A 179 4.53 -21.46 14.51
C ILE A 179 4.23 -20.44 13.43
N THR A 180 3.71 -20.91 12.29
CA THR A 180 3.33 -20.05 11.17
C THR A 180 1.92 -20.37 10.70
N ASN A 181 1.26 -19.38 10.07
CA ASN A 181 -0.09 -19.55 9.57
C ASN A 181 -0.08 -20.25 8.20
N PHE A 182 -0.64 -21.44 8.14
CA PHE A 182 -0.94 -22.13 6.90
C PHE A 182 -2.40 -21.91 6.52
N ASN A 183 -2.64 -20.91 5.64
CA ASN A 183 -3.99 -20.60 5.20
C ASN A 183 -4.35 -21.41 3.95
N GLU A 184 -5.18 -22.42 4.11
CA GLU A 184 -5.64 -23.32 3.04
C GLU A 184 -6.38 -22.56 1.92
N ARG A 185 -7.13 -21.49 2.25
CA ARG A 185 -7.85 -20.66 1.25
C ARG A 185 -6.94 -20.02 0.22
N HIS A 186 -5.66 -19.89 0.52
CA HIS A 186 -4.64 -19.31 -0.36
C HIS A 186 -3.54 -20.31 -0.70
N ASN A 187 -3.84 -21.60 -0.66
CA ASN A 187 -2.90 -22.69 -0.93
C ASN A 187 -1.57 -22.54 -0.16
N GLY A 188 -1.64 -22.16 1.12
CA GLY A 188 -0.46 -21.96 1.96
C GLY A 188 0.47 -20.83 1.53
N ARG A 189 0.00 -19.86 0.74
CA ARG A 189 0.84 -18.79 0.15
C ARG A 189 1.68 -18.03 1.19
N LEU A 190 1.14 -17.75 2.38
CA LEU A 190 1.88 -17.10 3.46
C LEU A 190 2.97 -18.01 4.01
N PHE A 191 2.70 -19.31 4.18
CA PHE A 191 3.70 -20.28 4.58
C PHE A 191 4.85 -20.33 3.58
N PHE A 192 4.58 -20.52 2.29
CA PHE A 192 5.64 -20.62 1.27
C PHE A 192 6.43 -19.33 1.09
N ASN A 193 5.82 -18.17 1.24
CA ASN A 193 6.51 -16.89 1.05
C ASN A 193 7.28 -16.41 2.29
N THR A 194 6.72 -16.56 3.48
CA THR A 194 7.29 -15.98 4.70
C THR A 194 7.71 -17.07 5.67
N GLY A 195 6.79 -17.94 6.10
CA GLY A 195 7.05 -18.95 7.11
C GLY A 195 8.20 -19.87 6.72
N ARG A 196 8.15 -20.45 5.51
CA ARG A 196 9.21 -21.35 5.01
C ARG A 196 10.57 -20.65 4.89
N ARG A 197 10.60 -19.39 4.48
CA ARG A 197 11.88 -18.66 4.37
C ARG A 197 12.51 -18.40 5.71
N ILE A 198 11.71 -18.03 6.71
CA ILE A 198 12.18 -17.83 8.09
C ILE A 198 12.67 -19.17 8.66
N ASN A 199 11.89 -20.24 8.51
CA ASN A 199 12.27 -21.58 8.94
C ASN A 199 13.63 -22.02 8.35
N ASN A 200 13.78 -21.88 7.03
CA ASN A 200 15.03 -22.20 6.35
C ASN A 200 16.18 -21.30 6.79
N GLY A 201 15.91 -20.06 7.16
CA GLY A 201 16.90 -19.13 7.74
C GLY A 201 17.45 -19.66 9.06
N PHE A 202 16.58 -20.07 9.97
CA PHE A 202 17.01 -20.67 11.25
C PHE A 202 17.82 -21.97 11.07
N ILE A 203 17.37 -22.85 10.16
CA ILE A 203 18.12 -24.12 9.87
C ILE A 203 19.50 -23.79 9.31
N ARG A 204 19.63 -22.82 8.39
CA ARG A 204 20.93 -22.40 7.84
C ARG A 204 21.88 -21.83 8.88
N LEU A 205 21.34 -21.20 9.92
CA LEU A 205 22.09 -20.70 11.08
C LEU A 205 22.46 -21.83 12.07
N GLY A 206 22.11 -23.08 11.77
CA GLY A 206 22.44 -24.23 12.57
C GLY A 206 21.52 -24.51 13.75
N HIS A 207 20.35 -23.85 13.79
CA HIS A 207 19.37 -24.10 14.85
C HIS A 207 18.49 -25.31 14.53
N SER A 208 18.00 -25.99 15.58
CA SER A 208 16.99 -27.04 15.46
C SER A 208 15.60 -26.37 15.41
N VAL A 209 14.84 -26.63 14.35
CA VAL A 209 13.51 -26.03 14.16
C VAL A 209 12.44 -27.10 14.08
N LEU A 210 11.37 -26.93 14.84
CA LEU A 210 10.16 -27.76 14.85
C LEU A 210 9.01 -26.98 14.23
#